data_8d417335ff640800184d1a4f23ce448b
#
_entry.id   8d417335ff640800184d1a4f23ce448b
#
_cell.length_a   1.000
_cell.length_b   1.000
_cell.length_c   1.000
_cell.angle_alpha   90.00
_cell.angle_beta   90.00
_cell.angle_gamma   90.00
#
_symmetry.space_group_name_H-M   'P 1'
#
loop_
_entity.id
_entity.type
_entity.pdbx_description
1 polymer ?
#
loop_
_entity_poly.entity_id
_entity_poly.type
_entity_poly.pdbx_seq_one_letter_code
_entity_poly.pdbx_strand_id
1 'polypeptide(L)'
;MKRRTVLAGVVPFLQVGRWLDQLLLVNQGEIVQKRFVGIAEGETTEITVTDDDGTTVSSEHEGQLGQSPAEISPEVATSLRERYDSIRFHVTVNHHNDSPKVFGRTGTIEYQTSRTLYSGIAVGDHISFQTSLLNANSIISLSCLANEKESLQRRCRVGVEDPTAE
;
A
#
# COMPACT_ATOMS: atom_id res chain seq x y z
N MET A 1 -34.19 -36.24 -43.78
CA MET A 1 -33.59 -34.94 -43.43
C MET A 1 -33.23 -34.97 -41.94
N LYS A 2 -31.94 -35.12 -41.59
CA LYS A 2 -31.48 -35.15 -40.18
C LYS A 2 -30.91 -33.77 -39.82
N ARG A 3 -31.59 -33.06 -38.94
CA ARG A 3 -31.11 -31.79 -38.37
C ARG A 3 -30.04 -32.07 -37.32
N ARG A 4 -28.81 -31.63 -37.59
CA ARG A 4 -27.71 -31.63 -36.57
C ARG A 4 -27.83 -30.36 -35.72
N THR A 5 -28.14 -30.56 -34.45
CA THR A 5 -28.08 -29.49 -33.46
C THR A 5 -26.63 -29.34 -33.04
N VAL A 6 -26.01 -28.19 -33.35
CA VAL A 6 -24.69 -27.82 -32.86
C VAL A 6 -24.91 -27.12 -31.53
N LEU A 7 -24.56 -27.77 -30.44
CA LEU A 7 -24.47 -27.16 -29.11
C LEU A 7 -23.16 -26.37 -29.08
N ALA A 8 -23.25 -25.05 -29.21
CA ALA A 8 -22.17 -24.14 -28.92
C ALA A 8 -21.99 -24.05 -27.39
N GLY A 9 -21.01 -24.75 -26.90
CA GLY A 9 -20.58 -24.63 -25.51
C GLY A 9 -19.88 -23.29 -25.32
N VAL A 10 -20.57 -22.33 -24.70
CA VAL A 10 -19.97 -21.10 -24.25
C VAL A 10 -19.25 -21.43 -22.91
N VAL A 11 -17.96 -21.63 -22.98
CA VAL A 11 -17.12 -21.76 -21.79
C VAL A 11 -16.96 -20.36 -21.17
N PRO A 12 -17.26 -20.16 -19.88
CA PRO A 12 -17.07 -18.84 -19.26
C PRO A 12 -15.59 -18.61 -18.99
N PHE A 13 -14.89 -18.03 -19.94
CA PHE A 13 -13.46 -17.63 -19.82
C PHE A 13 -13.22 -16.43 -18.88
N LEU A 14 -14.28 -15.89 -18.25
CA LEU A 14 -14.21 -14.63 -17.50
C LEU A 14 -13.82 -14.75 -16.01
N GLN A 15 -13.70 -15.96 -15.45
CA GLN A 15 -13.41 -16.12 -14.03
C GLN A 15 -11.92 -16.35 -13.72
N VAL A 16 -11.11 -16.78 -14.68
CA VAL A 16 -9.70 -17.11 -14.46
C VAL A 16 -8.83 -15.84 -14.29
N GLY A 17 -9.22 -14.74 -14.95
CA GLY A 17 -8.44 -13.48 -14.87
C GLY A 17 -8.44 -12.83 -13.49
N ARG A 18 -9.54 -12.87 -12.74
CA ARG A 18 -9.64 -12.25 -11.40
C ARG A 18 -8.84 -12.99 -10.33
N TRP A 19 -8.62 -14.27 -10.49
CA TRP A 19 -7.83 -15.09 -9.55
C TRP A 19 -6.33 -14.83 -9.69
N LEU A 20 -5.87 -14.67 -10.93
CA LEU A 20 -4.46 -14.37 -11.20
C LEU A 20 -4.07 -12.95 -10.75
N ASP A 21 -4.96 -11.98 -10.91
CA ASP A 21 -4.71 -10.60 -10.45
C ASP A 21 -4.60 -10.49 -8.92
N GLN A 22 -5.33 -11.32 -8.17
CA GLN A 22 -5.26 -11.33 -6.70
C GLN A 22 -3.99 -12.01 -6.16
N LEU A 23 -3.47 -13.02 -6.85
CA LEU A 23 -2.30 -13.78 -6.40
C LEU A 23 -0.96 -13.12 -6.75
N LEU A 24 -0.91 -12.34 -7.83
CA LEU A 24 0.35 -11.84 -8.39
C LEU A 24 0.82 -10.50 -7.83
N LEU A 25 -0.03 -9.76 -7.12
CA LEU A 25 0.21 -8.38 -6.72
C LEU A 25 0.13 -8.12 -5.21
N VAL A 26 -0.09 -9.15 -4.41
CA VAL A 26 -0.14 -9.00 -2.95
C VAL A 26 1.27 -9.04 -2.38
N ASN A 27 1.68 -7.93 -1.80
CA ASN A 27 2.94 -7.79 -1.07
C ASN A 27 2.65 -7.78 0.42
N GLN A 28 3.62 -8.23 1.24
CA GLN A 28 3.55 -8.16 2.69
C GLN A 28 4.85 -7.60 3.25
N GLY A 29 4.73 -6.79 4.30
CA GLY A 29 5.89 -6.21 4.95
C GLY A 29 5.50 -5.37 6.16
N GLU A 30 6.53 -4.85 6.83
CA GLU A 30 6.45 -3.95 7.96
C GLU A 30 6.72 -2.52 7.50
N ILE A 31 5.94 -1.57 7.98
CA ILE A 31 6.18 -0.14 7.77
C ILE A 31 7.33 0.30 8.67
N VAL A 32 8.46 0.65 8.09
CA VAL A 32 9.64 1.11 8.85
C VAL A 32 9.82 2.63 8.82
N GLN A 33 9.22 3.30 7.85
CA GLN A 33 9.27 4.77 7.77
C GLN A 33 8.06 5.31 7.02
N LYS A 34 7.64 6.49 7.41
CA LYS A 34 6.62 7.30 6.70
C LYS A 34 7.20 8.67 6.45
N ARG A 35 7.01 9.21 5.27
CA ARG A 35 7.36 10.60 4.98
C ARG A 35 6.37 11.23 4.03
N PHE A 36 6.17 12.54 4.15
CA PHE A 36 5.53 13.27 3.10
C PHE A 36 6.38 14.45 2.65
N VAL A 37 6.26 14.75 1.38
CA VAL A 37 7.10 15.73 0.69
C VAL A 37 6.23 16.69 -0.10
N GLY A 38 6.65 17.94 -0.16
CA GLY A 38 6.13 18.96 -1.06
C GLY A 38 7.00 19.04 -2.31
N ILE A 39 6.39 19.30 -3.46
CA ILE A 39 7.07 19.55 -4.71
C ILE A 39 6.67 20.94 -5.19
N ALA A 40 7.64 21.81 -5.37
CA ALA A 40 7.47 23.15 -5.94
C ALA A 40 8.56 23.40 -6.98
N GLU A 41 8.20 23.90 -8.16
CA GLU A 41 9.15 24.22 -9.24
C GLU A 41 10.06 23.03 -9.64
N GLY A 42 9.59 21.80 -9.41
CA GLY A 42 10.36 20.58 -9.68
C GLY A 42 11.33 20.16 -8.56
N GLU A 43 11.48 20.96 -7.53
CA GLU A 43 12.26 20.61 -6.33
C GLU A 43 11.38 19.88 -5.31
N THR A 44 11.97 18.87 -4.65
CA THR A 44 11.31 18.11 -3.62
C THR A 44 11.81 18.55 -2.25
N THR A 45 10.89 19.01 -1.41
CA THR A 45 11.16 19.39 -0.01
C THR A 45 10.54 18.36 0.91
N GLU A 46 11.34 17.79 1.80
CA GLU A 46 10.86 16.89 2.84
C GLU A 46 10.16 17.72 3.92
N ILE A 47 8.90 17.37 4.22
CA ILE A 47 8.08 18.09 5.19
C ILE A 47 8.12 17.36 6.53
N THR A 48 7.85 16.03 6.52
CA THR A 48 7.99 15.18 7.71
C THR A 48 8.61 13.84 7.38
N VAL A 49 9.31 13.29 8.37
CA VAL A 49 9.75 11.89 8.43
C VAL A 49 9.31 11.32 9.77
N THR A 50 8.71 10.15 9.74
CA THR A 50 8.35 9.36 10.93
C THR A 50 8.99 7.99 10.80
N ASP A 51 9.73 7.58 11.80
CA ASP A 51 10.38 6.27 11.92
C ASP A 51 10.26 5.76 13.38
N ASP A 52 11.01 4.73 13.73
CA ASP A 52 11.01 4.14 15.07
C ASP A 52 11.51 5.12 16.16
N ASP A 53 12.32 6.12 15.80
CA ASP A 53 12.83 7.13 16.72
C ASP A 53 11.83 8.28 16.96
N GLY A 54 10.77 8.36 16.15
CA GLY A 54 9.71 9.35 16.25
C GLY A 54 9.44 10.13 14.97
N THR A 55 8.82 11.29 15.12
CA THR A 55 8.50 12.16 13.98
C THR A 55 9.37 13.40 13.98
N THR A 56 10.10 13.61 12.90
CA THR A 56 10.85 14.83 12.60
C THR A 56 10.07 15.67 11.60
N VAL A 57 9.96 16.96 11.89
CA VAL A 57 9.35 17.97 11.02
C VAL A 57 10.46 18.90 10.54
N SER A 58 10.44 19.27 9.27
CA SER A 58 11.38 20.26 8.77
C SER A 58 11.15 21.61 9.46
N SER A 59 12.21 22.34 9.78
CA SER A 59 12.15 23.61 10.54
C SER A 59 11.22 24.65 9.92
N GLU A 60 11.02 24.60 8.60
CA GLU A 60 10.12 25.48 7.88
C GLU A 60 8.62 25.21 8.14
N HIS A 61 8.29 24.02 8.68
CA HIS A 61 6.92 23.55 8.84
C HIS A 61 6.54 23.26 10.31
N GLU A 62 7.48 23.38 11.26
CA GLU A 62 7.23 23.12 12.69
C GLU A 62 6.04 23.89 13.26
N GLY A 63 5.83 25.13 12.82
CA GLY A 63 4.69 25.95 13.25
C GLY A 63 3.34 25.60 12.60
N GLN A 64 3.34 24.86 11.50
CA GLN A 64 2.14 24.57 10.71
C GLN A 64 1.53 23.20 11.03
N LEU A 65 2.36 22.22 11.41
CA LEU A 65 1.94 20.83 11.58
C LEU A 65 1.42 20.49 12.99
N GLY A 66 1.55 21.42 13.96
CA GLY A 66 1.04 21.24 15.32
C GLY A 66 1.71 20.10 16.08
N GLN A 67 1.03 19.61 17.14
CA GLN A 67 1.58 18.58 18.04
C GLN A 67 1.42 17.13 17.51
N SER A 68 0.74 16.93 16.39
CA SER A 68 0.53 15.60 15.80
C SER A 68 0.88 15.59 14.32
N PRO A 69 2.17 15.69 13.96
CA PRO A 69 2.60 15.76 12.57
C PRO A 69 2.35 14.46 11.78
N ALA A 70 1.98 13.38 12.47
CA ALA A 70 1.59 12.11 11.83
C ALA A 70 0.21 12.16 11.17
N GLU A 71 -0.67 13.08 11.63
CA GLU A 71 -2.01 13.29 11.08
C GLU A 71 -2.08 14.63 10.36
N ILE A 72 -2.33 14.56 9.05
CA ILE A 72 -2.47 15.78 8.24
C ILE A 72 -3.93 16.16 8.19
N SER A 73 -4.29 17.20 8.95
CA SER A 73 -5.65 17.75 8.91
C SER A 73 -5.97 18.33 7.51
N PRO A 74 -7.25 18.44 7.13
CA PRO A 74 -7.65 19.09 5.88
C PRO A 74 -7.13 20.53 5.74
N GLU A 75 -7.07 21.28 6.86
CA GLU A 75 -6.61 22.67 6.91
C GLU A 75 -5.10 22.74 6.58
N VAL A 76 -4.30 21.88 7.22
CA VAL A 76 -2.85 21.77 6.95
C VAL A 76 -2.62 21.37 5.49
N ALA A 77 -3.38 20.39 4.99
CA ALA A 77 -3.28 19.96 3.60
C ALA A 77 -3.63 21.10 2.62
N THR A 78 -4.55 22.00 2.98
CA THR A 78 -4.90 23.17 2.16
C THR A 78 -3.78 24.19 2.18
N SER A 79 -3.26 24.55 3.35
CA SER A 79 -2.14 25.50 3.48
C SER A 79 -0.89 25.02 2.74
N LEU A 80 -0.57 23.73 2.79
CA LEU A 80 0.54 23.17 2.05
C LEU A 80 0.34 23.21 0.52
N ARG A 81 -0.92 23.05 0.04
CA ARG A 81 -1.21 23.18 -1.40
C ARG A 81 -1.08 24.62 -1.94
N GLU A 82 -1.14 25.62 -1.08
CA GLU A 82 -0.86 27.01 -1.49
C GLU A 82 0.64 27.24 -1.72
N ARG A 83 1.48 26.42 -1.07
CA ARG A 83 2.95 26.54 -1.15
C ARG A 83 3.59 25.59 -2.15
N TYR A 84 3.00 24.41 -2.35
CA TYR A 84 3.54 23.35 -3.19
C TYR A 84 2.59 23.00 -4.34
N ASP A 85 3.15 22.79 -5.52
CA ASP A 85 2.41 22.35 -6.71
C ASP A 85 1.76 20.99 -6.49
N SER A 86 2.44 20.14 -5.71
CA SER A 86 1.91 18.83 -5.31
C SER A 86 2.50 18.36 -3.98
N ILE A 87 1.74 17.51 -3.28
CA ILE A 87 2.17 16.83 -2.05
C ILE A 87 2.11 15.32 -2.31
N ARG A 88 3.17 14.63 -1.93
CA ARG A 88 3.26 13.17 -2.05
C ARG A 88 3.49 12.53 -0.70
N PHE A 89 2.85 11.38 -0.51
CA PHE A 89 2.93 10.56 0.68
C PHE A 89 3.70 9.29 0.35
N HIS A 90 4.72 8.99 1.14
CA HIS A 90 5.59 7.85 0.94
C HIS A 90 5.62 6.99 2.20
N VAL A 91 5.67 5.70 2.01
CA VAL A 91 5.90 4.72 3.06
C VAL A 91 7.03 3.79 2.64
N THR A 92 7.93 3.52 3.56
CA THR A 92 9.01 2.57 3.34
C THR A 92 8.62 1.26 4.00
N VAL A 93 8.60 0.18 3.22
CA VAL A 93 8.16 -1.15 3.66
C VAL A 93 9.35 -2.10 3.64
N ASN A 94 9.62 -2.74 4.77
CA ASN A 94 10.54 -3.87 4.86
C ASN A 94 9.76 -5.16 4.55
N HIS A 95 10.00 -5.73 3.38
CA HIS A 95 9.25 -6.89 2.89
C HIS A 95 9.55 -8.16 3.69
N HIS A 96 8.49 -8.92 4.02
CA HIS A 96 8.64 -10.23 4.63
C HIS A 96 9.16 -11.24 3.62
N ASN A 97 10.26 -11.92 3.97
CA ASN A 97 10.90 -12.91 3.10
C ASN A 97 10.04 -14.16 2.82
N ASP A 98 9.00 -14.39 3.65
CA ASP A 98 8.15 -15.58 3.61
C ASP A 98 6.91 -15.40 2.70
N SER A 99 6.75 -14.24 2.08
CA SER A 99 5.65 -14.01 1.12
C SER A 99 5.80 -14.90 -0.10
N PRO A 100 4.72 -15.50 -0.62
CA PRO A 100 4.77 -16.35 -1.81
C PRO A 100 5.31 -15.55 -3.01
N LYS A 101 6.51 -15.93 -3.44
CA LYS A 101 7.34 -15.19 -4.40
C LYS A 101 6.99 -15.57 -5.84
N VAL A 102 5.86 -15.20 -6.38
CA VAL A 102 5.73 -15.26 -7.85
C VAL A 102 6.33 -14.01 -8.50
N PHE A 103 6.22 -12.84 -7.84
CA PHE A 103 6.90 -11.58 -8.16
C PHE A 103 7.25 -10.79 -6.88
N GLY A 104 7.51 -11.50 -5.77
CA GLY A 104 7.74 -10.88 -4.46
C GLY A 104 8.99 -10.01 -4.45
N ARG A 105 8.81 -8.76 -4.08
CA ARG A 105 9.90 -7.85 -3.77
C ARG A 105 10.50 -8.25 -2.43
N THR A 106 11.80 -8.08 -2.29
CA THR A 106 12.53 -8.36 -1.06
C THR A 106 13.27 -7.12 -0.61
N GLY A 107 13.55 -7.02 0.68
CA GLY A 107 14.26 -5.89 1.27
C GLY A 107 13.34 -4.70 1.53
N THR A 108 13.95 -3.54 1.73
CA THR A 108 13.27 -2.30 2.09
C THR A 108 13.03 -1.47 0.83
N ILE A 109 11.76 -1.16 0.55
CA ILE A 109 11.34 -0.44 -0.64
C ILE A 109 10.41 0.72 -0.26
N GLU A 110 10.63 1.88 -0.87
CA GLU A 110 9.75 3.02 -0.74
C GLU A 110 8.61 2.97 -1.74
N TYR A 111 7.40 3.26 -1.26
CA TYR A 111 6.18 3.31 -2.03
C TYR A 111 5.48 4.65 -1.87
N GLN A 112 4.95 5.17 -2.97
CA GLN A 112 3.99 6.26 -2.93
C GLN A 112 2.62 5.71 -2.53
N THR A 113 1.84 6.48 -1.75
CA THR A 113 0.50 6.09 -1.32
C THR A 113 -0.45 7.28 -1.31
N SER A 114 -1.74 7.02 -1.10
CA SER A 114 -2.73 8.08 -0.90
C SER A 114 -2.65 8.64 0.53
N ARG A 115 -3.14 9.88 0.72
CA ARG A 115 -3.25 10.47 2.05
C ARG A 115 -4.04 9.61 3.03
N THR A 116 -5.14 9.03 2.57
CA THR A 116 -6.01 8.17 3.41
C THR A 116 -5.26 6.93 3.91
N LEU A 117 -4.52 6.26 3.03
CA LEU A 117 -3.70 5.11 3.43
C LEU A 117 -2.57 5.54 4.37
N TYR A 118 -1.89 6.64 4.03
CA TYR A 118 -0.82 7.20 4.86
C TYR A 118 -1.27 7.50 6.29
N SER A 119 -2.45 8.10 6.47
CA SER A 119 -3.01 8.43 7.80
C SER A 119 -3.54 7.20 8.54
N GLY A 120 -3.90 6.13 7.83
CA GLY A 120 -4.46 4.91 8.40
C GLY A 120 -3.43 3.86 8.84
N ILE A 121 -2.13 4.10 8.62
CA ILE A 121 -1.05 3.17 8.98
C ILE A 121 -0.01 3.86 9.86
N ALA A 122 0.61 3.09 10.74
CA ALA A 122 1.70 3.55 11.62
C ALA A 122 3.03 2.86 11.28
N VAL A 123 4.14 3.43 11.73
CA VAL A 123 5.43 2.74 11.77
C VAL A 123 5.32 1.55 12.72
N GLY A 124 5.89 0.41 12.36
CA GLY A 124 5.75 -0.86 13.07
C GLY A 124 4.52 -1.69 12.64
N ASP A 125 3.57 -1.11 11.88
CA ASP A 125 2.46 -1.90 11.35
C ASP A 125 2.93 -2.90 10.29
N HIS A 126 2.39 -4.12 10.37
CA HIS A 126 2.52 -5.14 9.35
C HIS A 126 1.33 -5.07 8.41
N ILE A 127 1.61 -4.95 7.11
CA ILE A 127 0.59 -4.76 6.08
C ILE A 127 0.64 -5.83 5.00
N SER A 128 -0.54 -6.13 4.44
CA SER A 128 -0.70 -6.82 3.17
C SER A 128 -1.33 -5.84 2.19
N PHE A 129 -0.72 -5.63 1.03
CA PHE A 129 -1.10 -4.55 0.12
C PHE A 129 -0.90 -4.92 -1.34
N GLN A 130 -1.59 -4.17 -2.20
CA GLN A 130 -1.46 -4.27 -3.65
C GLN A 130 -0.79 -3.04 -4.21
N THR A 131 0.07 -3.25 -5.20
CA THR A 131 0.71 -2.18 -5.96
C THR A 131 0.05 -1.99 -7.32
N SER A 132 0.19 -0.79 -7.88
CA SER A 132 -0.28 -0.51 -9.23
C SER A 132 0.51 -1.30 -10.27
N LEU A 133 -0.19 -1.85 -11.27
CA LEU A 133 0.44 -2.48 -12.43
C LEU A 133 1.23 -1.48 -13.28
N LEU A 134 0.77 -0.23 -13.34
CA LEU A 134 1.41 0.82 -14.13
C LEU A 134 2.56 1.49 -13.38
N ASN A 135 2.50 1.50 -12.05
CA ASN A 135 3.53 2.05 -11.19
C ASN A 135 3.73 1.12 -9.98
N ALA A 136 4.65 0.18 -10.13
CA ALA A 136 4.94 -0.83 -9.13
C ALA A 136 5.43 -0.26 -7.77
N ASN A 137 5.77 1.03 -7.70
CA ASN A 137 6.14 1.73 -6.48
C ASN A 137 4.97 2.54 -5.90
N SER A 138 3.72 2.24 -6.28
CA SER A 138 2.53 2.89 -5.73
C SER A 138 1.61 1.86 -5.09
N ILE A 139 1.32 2.03 -3.80
CA ILE A 139 0.29 1.24 -3.08
C ILE A 139 -1.08 1.78 -3.45
N ILE A 140 -1.93 0.92 -3.98
CA ILE A 140 -3.30 1.27 -4.38
C ILE A 140 -4.36 0.82 -3.37
N SER A 141 -4.07 -0.24 -2.61
CA SER A 141 -4.99 -0.74 -1.59
C SER A 141 -4.27 -1.53 -0.50
N LEU A 142 -4.83 -1.49 0.71
CA LEU A 142 -4.48 -2.41 1.79
C LEU A 142 -5.49 -3.55 1.80
N SER A 143 -4.98 -4.78 1.84
CA SER A 143 -5.82 -5.96 2.01
C SER A 143 -5.96 -6.31 3.48
N CYS A 144 -4.95 -5.99 4.28
CA CYS A 144 -4.92 -6.31 5.70
C CYS A 144 -3.89 -5.47 6.46
N LEU A 145 -4.16 -5.24 7.76
CA LEU A 145 -3.31 -4.53 8.70
C LEU A 145 -3.25 -5.31 10.02
N ALA A 146 -2.08 -5.42 10.61
CA ALA A 146 -1.87 -5.99 11.94
C ALA A 146 -0.66 -5.37 12.62
N ASN A 147 -0.65 -5.35 13.95
CA ASN A 147 0.47 -4.83 14.75
C ASN A 147 1.62 -5.84 14.87
N GLU A 148 1.41 -7.10 14.45
CA GLU A 148 2.39 -8.17 14.53
C GLU A 148 2.34 -9.04 13.27
N LYS A 149 3.50 -9.53 12.83
CA LYS A 149 3.66 -10.38 11.65
C LYS A 149 2.79 -11.66 11.72
N GLU A 150 2.79 -12.33 12.88
CA GLU A 150 2.02 -13.56 13.10
C GLU A 150 0.52 -13.30 13.06
N SER A 151 0.09 -12.14 13.53
CA SER A 151 -1.31 -11.70 13.46
C SER A 151 -1.72 -11.39 12.02
N LEU A 152 -0.85 -10.80 11.21
CA LEU A 152 -1.06 -10.60 9.79
C LEU A 152 -1.26 -11.95 9.08
N GLN A 153 -0.37 -12.89 9.31
CA GLN A 153 -0.43 -14.21 8.69
C GLN A 153 -1.69 -15.00 9.07
N ARG A 154 -2.18 -14.85 10.31
CA ARG A 154 -3.39 -15.51 10.79
C ARG A 154 -4.68 -14.90 10.25
N ARG A 155 -4.75 -13.55 10.23
CA ARG A 155 -5.97 -12.82 9.85
C ARG A 155 -6.12 -12.64 8.35
N CYS A 156 -5.00 -12.59 7.66
CA CYS A 156 -4.93 -12.25 6.25
C CYS A 156 -4.60 -13.45 5.36
N ARG A 157 -4.75 -14.67 5.84
CA ARG A 157 -4.81 -15.85 4.98
C ARG A 157 -6.00 -15.71 4.06
N VAL A 158 -5.79 -15.10 2.93
CA VAL A 158 -6.75 -15.09 1.83
C VAL A 158 -6.86 -16.54 1.35
N GLY A 159 -7.99 -17.19 1.75
CA GLY A 159 -8.61 -18.29 1.00
C GLY A 159 -7.71 -19.40 0.46
N VAL A 160 -6.85 -19.97 1.29
CA VAL A 160 -6.48 -21.38 1.11
C VAL A 160 -7.39 -22.16 2.05
N GLU A 161 -8.61 -22.47 1.59
CA GLU A 161 -9.36 -23.56 2.14
C GLU A 161 -8.47 -24.81 2.04
N ASP A 162 -8.15 -25.38 3.19
CA ASP A 162 -7.44 -26.65 3.29
C ASP A 162 -8.37 -27.73 2.71
N PRO A 163 -8.06 -28.34 1.54
CA PRO A 163 -8.94 -29.33 0.94
C PRO A 163 -8.95 -30.68 1.70
N THR A 164 -8.37 -30.73 2.91
CA THR A 164 -8.23 -31.96 3.72
C THR A 164 -9.03 -31.96 5.02
N ALA A 165 -10.00 -31.04 5.19
CA ALA A 165 -10.94 -31.12 6.31
C ALA A 165 -12.18 -31.95 5.91
N GLU A 166 -12.06 -33.26 5.84
CA GLU A 166 -13.11 -34.29 5.97
C GLU A 166 -12.72 -35.27 7.05
#